data_7ac2a3e9186c49679274e10367f2c3aa
#
_entry.id   7ac2a3e9186c49679274e10367f2c3aa
#
_cell.length_a   1.000
_cell.length_b   1.000
_cell.length_c   1.000
_cell.angle_alpha   90.00
_cell.angle_beta   90.00
_cell.angle_gamma   90.00
#
_symmetry.space_group_name_H-M   'P 1'
#
loop_
_entity.id
_entity.type
_entity.pdbx_description
1 polymer ?
#
loop_
_entity_poly.entity_id
_entity_poly.type
_entity_poly.pdbx_seq_one_letter_code
_entity_poly.pdbx_strand_id
1 'polypeptide(L)'
;MCMRRVVTVLLVSMLAVSFSVVGESGVNESATLDDTGIASSQYADVIHENGQFDMSLTLDEGTNVTSMQWITQICINSGVCYPPETNDMGSEDGLTYSATVDVNDTATYINWKFILHSEDGSESIVPDTGFGWKVWSD
;
A
#
# COMPACT_ATOMS: atom_id res chain seq x y z
N MET A 1 4.85 -33.11 25.95
CA MET A 1 4.73 -32.82 25.46
C MET A 1 4.10 -32.43 25.10
N CYS A 2 3.82 -32.12 25.08
CA CYS A 2 3.14 -31.71 24.56
C CYS A 2 3.05 -31.22 23.79
N MET A 3 3.30 -31.13 23.58
CA MET A 3 3.15 -30.65 22.76
C MET A 3 2.60 -30.89 21.97
N ARG A 4 2.47 -31.20 21.85
CA ARG A 4 1.92 -31.42 21.01
C ARG A 4 0.89 -31.19 20.90
N ARG A 5 0.41 -30.95 21.19
CA ARG A 5 -0.59 -30.70 20.99
C ARG A 5 -0.86 -29.77 20.61
N VAL A 6 -0.52 -29.22 20.70
CA VAL A 6 -0.77 -28.30 20.19
C VAL A 6 -0.80 -28.20 19.05
N VAL A 7 -0.39 -28.39 18.71
CA VAL A 7 -0.46 -28.40 17.61
C VAL A 7 -1.51 -28.53 17.02
N THR A 8 -1.91 -28.98 17.18
CA THR A 8 -2.97 -29.25 16.62
C THR A 8 -3.82 -28.22 16.41
N VAL A 9 -3.81 -27.71 17.07
CA VAL A 9 -4.63 -26.77 16.92
C VAL A 9 -4.40 -25.94 15.97
N LEU A 10 -3.59 -25.92 15.87
CA LEU A 10 -3.47 -25.17 15.04
C LEU A 10 -3.91 -25.38 13.97
N LEU A 11 -3.89 -25.99 13.69
CA LEU A 11 -4.28 -26.20 12.61
C LEU A 11 -5.49 -25.84 12.35
N VAL A 12 -6.00 -25.97 12.90
CA VAL A 12 -7.20 -25.77 12.66
C VAL A 12 -7.56 -24.51 12.31
N SER A 13 -7.04 -23.88 12.74
CA SER A 13 -7.41 -22.71 12.39
C SER A 13 -7.18 -22.37 11.10
N MET A 14 -6.68 -22.77 10.77
CA MET A 14 -6.63 -22.46 9.70
C MET A 14 -7.53 -22.68 8.98
N LEU A 15 -7.88 -23.15 9.01
CA LEU A 15 -8.67 -23.31 8.21
C LEU A 15 -9.57 -22.51 8.10
N ALA A 16 -9.64 -22.32 8.63
CA ALA A 16 -10.62 -21.59 8.37
C ALA A 16 -10.44 -20.51 7.57
N VAL A 17 -10.07 -20.57 7.59
CA VAL A 17 -10.06 -19.72 6.83
C VAL A 17 -10.26 -19.67 5.79
N SER A 18 -10.32 -19.92 5.83
CA SER A 18 -10.52 -19.75 4.80
C SER A 18 -11.14 -19.53 4.24
N PHE A 19 -11.38 -19.24 4.34
CA PHE A 19 -11.90 -18.92 3.57
C PHE A 19 -12.35 -18.39 3.06
N SER A 20 -12.37 -18.19 3.28
CA SER A 20 -12.79 -17.67 2.70
C SER A 20 -12.99 -17.36 2.02
N VAL A 21 -13.12 -17.10 2.07
CA VAL A 21 -13.40 -16.78 1.32
C VAL A 21 -13.58 -16.39 0.62
N VAL A 22 -13.74 -16.14 0.52
CA VAL A 22 -13.99 -15.83 -0.14
C VAL A 22 -14.07 -15.17 -0.81
N GLY A 23 -13.99 -14.88 -0.78
CA GLY A 23 -14.24 -14.01 -1.36
C GLY A 23 -14.14 -13.26 -2.51
N GLU A 24 -14.91 -12.64 -2.94
CA GLU A 24 -14.85 -11.88 -4.01
C GLU A 24 -14.27 -10.60 -3.79
N SER A 25 -14.28 -10.12 -2.62
CA SER A 25 -13.43 -8.99 -2.35
C SER A 25 -12.05 -9.54 -2.32
N GLY A 26 -11.12 -8.88 -2.76
CA GLY A 26 -9.77 -9.38 -2.80
C GLY A 26 -9.07 -9.22 -1.47
N VAL A 27 -7.88 -9.75 -1.44
CA VAL A 27 -6.99 -9.61 -0.31
C VAL A 27 -6.08 -8.43 -0.59
N ASN A 28 -5.88 -7.58 0.41
CA ASN A 28 -4.95 -6.45 0.26
C ASN A 28 -3.55 -6.98 -0.04
N GLU A 29 -2.81 -6.22 -0.82
CA GLU A 29 -1.45 -6.59 -1.23
C GLU A 29 -0.48 -5.51 -0.80
N SER A 30 0.73 -5.91 -0.47
CA SER A 30 1.79 -4.97 -0.15
C SER A 30 3.11 -5.48 -0.66
N ALA A 31 3.91 -4.60 -1.20
CA ALA A 31 5.25 -4.93 -1.65
C ALA A 31 6.22 -4.78 -0.49
N THR A 32 7.42 -5.33 -0.67
CA THR A 32 8.47 -5.15 0.32
C THR A 32 9.06 -3.75 0.22
N LEU A 33 9.46 -3.21 1.34
CA LEU A 33 10.18 -1.95 1.40
C LEU A 33 11.69 -2.16 1.56
N ASP A 34 12.14 -3.42 1.55
CA ASP A 34 13.56 -3.73 1.74
C ASP A 34 14.38 -3.10 0.62
N ASP A 35 15.47 -2.46 0.99
CA ASP A 35 16.43 -1.86 0.06
C ASP A 35 15.83 -0.77 -0.81
N THR A 36 14.74 -0.15 -0.38
CA THR A 36 14.10 0.91 -1.16
C THR A 36 14.41 2.31 -0.66
N GLY A 37 14.90 2.43 0.56
CA GLY A 37 15.08 3.73 1.19
C GLY A 37 13.87 4.15 2.01
N ILE A 38 12.77 3.40 1.94
CA ILE A 38 11.58 3.67 2.73
C ILE A 38 11.60 2.75 3.93
N ALA A 39 11.57 3.32 5.14
CA ALA A 39 11.61 2.53 6.35
C ALA A 39 10.24 1.93 6.67
N SER A 40 9.19 2.70 6.46
CA SER A 40 7.83 2.22 6.78
C SER A 40 6.80 3.06 6.04
N SER A 41 5.62 2.49 5.87
CA SER A 41 4.47 3.24 5.36
C SER A 41 3.26 2.90 6.23
N GLN A 42 2.36 3.86 6.33
CA GLN A 42 1.16 3.71 7.15
C GLN A 42 -0.05 4.16 6.36
N TYR A 43 -1.07 3.33 6.36
CA TYR A 43 -2.31 3.60 5.63
C TYR A 43 -3.40 2.70 6.20
N ALA A 44 -4.65 3.06 5.94
CA ALA A 44 -5.77 2.23 6.39
C ALA A 44 -5.84 0.96 5.56
N ASP A 45 -6.38 -0.10 6.14
CA ASP A 45 -6.48 -1.38 5.45
C ASP A 45 -7.79 -1.50 4.66
N VAL A 46 -8.53 -0.42 4.54
CA VAL A 46 -9.78 -0.39 3.78
C VAL A 46 -9.97 1.03 3.24
N ILE A 47 -10.55 1.16 2.04
CA ILE A 47 -10.94 2.47 1.53
C ILE A 47 -12.46 2.58 1.64
N HIS A 48 -12.95 3.82 1.77
CA HIS A 48 -14.37 4.11 1.90
C HIS A 48 -14.81 4.95 0.72
N GLU A 49 -15.88 4.53 0.06
CA GLU A 49 -16.45 5.30 -1.04
C GLU A 49 -16.81 6.68 -0.56
N ASN A 50 -16.54 7.68 -1.37
CA ASN A 50 -16.79 9.08 -1.08
C ASN A 50 -15.98 9.60 0.11
N GLY A 51 -14.96 8.88 0.52
CA GLY A 51 -14.09 9.31 1.60
C GLY A 51 -12.74 9.76 1.08
N GLN A 52 -11.76 9.72 1.96
CA GLN A 52 -10.39 10.05 1.64
C GLN A 52 -9.48 8.94 2.09
N PHE A 53 -8.36 8.79 1.40
CA PHE A 53 -7.38 7.77 1.75
C PHE A 53 -6.05 8.47 1.96
N ASP A 54 -5.49 8.30 3.15
CA ASP A 54 -4.27 8.98 3.57
C ASP A 54 -3.10 8.02 3.49
N MET A 55 -1.97 8.54 3.05
CA MET A 55 -0.71 7.82 3.03
C MET A 55 0.32 8.60 3.82
N SER A 56 1.04 7.89 4.67
CA SER A 56 2.18 8.46 5.38
C SER A 56 3.33 7.47 5.28
N LEU A 57 4.53 7.97 5.02
CA LEU A 57 5.69 7.09 5.01
C LEU A 57 6.88 7.80 5.64
N THR A 58 7.82 6.98 6.10
CA THR A 58 9.06 7.47 6.71
C THR A 58 10.22 6.87 5.93
N LEU A 59 11.19 7.71 5.59
CA LEU A 59 12.38 7.27 4.90
C LEU A 59 13.42 6.77 5.90
N ASP A 60 14.34 5.94 5.41
CA ASP A 60 15.52 5.58 6.20
C ASP A 60 16.36 6.82 6.42
N GLU A 61 16.98 6.90 7.59
CA GLU A 61 17.89 8.00 7.85
C GLU A 61 19.10 7.86 6.94
N GLY A 62 19.58 9.01 6.48
CA GLY A 62 20.76 9.02 5.63
C GLY A 62 20.50 8.83 4.15
N THR A 63 19.23 8.79 3.73
CA THR A 63 18.95 8.73 2.29
C THR A 63 19.21 10.07 1.65
N ASN A 64 19.41 10.06 0.33
CA ASN A 64 19.57 11.28 -0.44
C ASN A 64 18.24 11.73 -1.07
N VAL A 65 17.13 11.21 -0.61
CA VAL A 65 15.83 11.52 -1.18
C VAL A 65 15.42 12.92 -0.76
N THR A 66 15.03 13.73 -1.74
CA THR A 66 14.62 15.13 -1.51
C THR A 66 13.14 15.35 -1.73
N SER A 67 12.48 14.44 -2.46
CA SER A 67 11.03 14.55 -2.63
C SER A 67 10.46 13.18 -2.98
N MET A 68 9.15 13.05 -2.76
CA MET A 68 8.45 11.79 -2.96
C MET A 68 7.18 12.04 -3.73
N GLN A 69 6.82 11.08 -4.57
CA GLN A 69 5.53 11.10 -5.25
C GLN A 69 4.82 9.77 -5.02
N TRP A 70 3.53 9.83 -4.88
CA TRP A 70 2.66 8.69 -4.64
C TRP A 70 1.76 8.55 -5.86
N ILE A 71 1.94 7.48 -6.61
CA ILE A 71 1.20 7.25 -7.85
C ILE A 71 0.05 6.32 -7.51
N THR A 72 -1.17 6.81 -7.63
CA THR A 72 -2.36 6.04 -7.24
C THR A 72 -3.21 5.74 -8.46
N GLN A 73 -3.92 4.63 -8.42
CA GLN A 73 -4.89 4.26 -9.44
C GLN A 73 -6.10 3.67 -8.76
N ILE A 74 -7.26 4.23 -9.03
CA ILE A 74 -8.52 3.74 -8.47
C ILE A 74 -9.22 2.90 -9.53
N CYS A 75 -9.72 1.74 -9.12
CA CYS A 75 -10.41 0.81 -10.00
C CYS A 75 -11.81 0.58 -9.50
N ILE A 76 -12.76 0.42 -10.41
CA ILE A 76 -14.18 0.38 -10.05
C ILE A 76 -14.83 -0.98 -10.23
N ASN A 77 -14.20 -1.86 -10.96
CA ASN A 77 -14.68 -3.23 -11.10
C ASN A 77 -13.48 -4.04 -11.47
N SER A 78 -13.64 -5.33 -11.56
CA SER A 78 -12.52 -6.14 -11.93
C SER A 78 -11.98 -5.69 -13.28
N GLY A 79 -10.83 -5.11 -13.30
CA GLY A 79 -10.15 -4.75 -14.51
C GLY A 79 -10.44 -3.38 -15.08
N VAL A 80 -11.38 -2.64 -14.53
CA VAL A 80 -11.69 -1.30 -15.02
C VAL A 80 -11.11 -0.27 -14.07
N CYS A 81 -10.16 0.52 -14.55
CA CYS A 81 -9.45 1.47 -13.71
C CYS A 81 -9.40 2.83 -14.39
N TYR A 82 -9.38 3.88 -13.56
CA TYR A 82 -9.10 5.22 -14.04
C TYR A 82 -7.60 5.34 -14.33
N PRO A 83 -7.18 6.33 -15.11
CA PRO A 83 -5.75 6.55 -15.33
C PRO A 83 -5.05 6.83 -14.00
N PRO A 84 -3.79 6.41 -13.85
CA PRO A 84 -3.07 6.70 -12.63
C PRO A 84 -2.87 8.20 -12.42
N GLU A 85 -2.83 8.61 -11.16
CA GLU A 85 -2.61 9.99 -10.78
C GLU A 85 -1.32 10.11 -10.00
N THR A 86 -0.61 11.19 -10.22
CA THR A 86 0.62 11.49 -9.51
C THR A 86 0.31 12.49 -8.40
N ASN A 87 0.60 12.11 -7.16
CA ASN A 87 0.36 12.96 -6.01
C ASN A 87 1.70 13.33 -5.38
N ASP A 88 1.98 14.61 -5.29
CA ASP A 88 3.20 15.06 -4.61
C ASP A 88 2.98 14.91 -3.11
N MET A 89 3.96 14.35 -2.42
CA MET A 89 3.87 14.16 -0.99
C MET A 89 4.58 15.30 -0.27
N GLY A 90 3.97 15.78 0.79
CA GLY A 90 4.55 16.87 1.57
C GLY A 90 5.34 16.36 2.75
N SER A 91 6.32 17.15 3.18
CA SER A 91 7.12 16.81 4.34
C SER A 91 7.58 18.07 5.03
N GLU A 92 7.62 18.04 6.37
CA GLU A 92 8.14 19.16 7.15
C GLU A 92 9.53 18.89 7.63
N ASP A 93 9.94 17.64 7.73
CA ASP A 93 11.24 17.28 8.29
C ASP A 93 12.15 16.57 7.30
N GLY A 94 11.68 16.33 6.08
CA GLY A 94 12.48 15.65 5.07
C GLY A 94 12.57 14.14 5.25
N LEU A 95 11.96 13.60 6.28
CA LEU A 95 11.96 12.14 6.54
C LEU A 95 10.57 11.54 6.51
N THR A 96 9.56 12.26 7.00
CA THR A 96 8.18 11.77 7.00
C THR A 96 7.40 12.52 5.93
N TYR A 97 6.78 11.77 5.03
CA TYR A 97 6.04 12.33 3.90
C TYR A 97 4.60 11.86 3.95
N SER A 98 3.69 12.70 3.53
CA SER A 98 2.28 12.34 3.54
C SER A 98 1.54 12.96 2.37
N ALA A 99 0.41 12.34 2.03
CA ALA A 99 -0.51 12.84 1.01
C ALA A 99 -1.88 12.20 1.23
N THR A 100 -2.90 12.81 0.66
CA THR A 100 -4.27 12.32 0.76
C THR A 100 -4.90 12.36 -0.63
N VAL A 101 -5.68 11.34 -0.96
CA VAL A 101 -6.44 11.32 -2.21
C VAL A 101 -7.91 11.13 -1.89
N ASP A 102 -8.77 11.64 -2.77
CA ASP A 102 -10.21 11.44 -2.65
C ASP A 102 -10.57 10.10 -3.27
N VAL A 103 -11.54 9.42 -2.67
CA VAL A 103 -12.05 8.14 -3.15
C VAL A 103 -13.45 8.38 -3.66
N ASN A 104 -13.69 8.04 -4.94
CA ASN A 104 -14.99 8.29 -5.54
C ASN A 104 -16.03 7.26 -5.06
N ASP A 105 -17.27 7.43 -5.53
CA ASP A 105 -18.37 6.62 -5.02
C ASP A 105 -18.48 5.26 -5.69
N THR A 106 -17.58 4.93 -6.61
CA THR A 106 -17.62 3.64 -7.27
C THR A 106 -16.34 2.85 -7.07
N ALA A 107 -15.46 3.33 -6.20
CA ALA A 107 -14.15 2.70 -6.02
C ALA A 107 -14.29 1.31 -5.42
N THR A 108 -13.64 0.35 -6.04
CA THR A 108 -13.57 -1.03 -5.54
C THR A 108 -12.25 -1.27 -4.86
N TYR A 109 -11.17 -0.73 -5.41
CA TYR A 109 -9.86 -0.81 -4.77
C TYR A 109 -8.98 0.32 -5.28
N ILE A 110 -7.88 0.54 -4.56
CA ILE A 110 -6.85 1.50 -4.96
C ILE A 110 -5.52 0.75 -5.00
N ASN A 111 -4.76 1.01 -6.06
CA ASN A 111 -3.39 0.52 -6.19
C ASN A 111 -2.45 1.68 -6.09
N TRP A 112 -1.20 1.43 -5.71
CA TRP A 112 -0.23 2.52 -5.74
C TRP A 112 1.21 2.03 -5.81
N LYS A 113 2.08 2.98 -6.09
CA LYS A 113 3.53 2.84 -6.04
C LYS A 113 4.11 4.20 -5.68
N PHE A 114 5.40 4.23 -5.46
CA PHE A 114 6.09 5.47 -5.08
C PHE A 114 7.20 5.79 -6.05
N ILE A 115 7.49 7.06 -6.20
CA ILE A 115 8.68 7.52 -6.91
C ILE A 115 9.47 8.38 -5.93
N LEU A 116 10.73 8.02 -5.74
CA LEU A 116 11.65 8.74 -4.86
C LEU A 116 12.60 9.55 -5.74
N HIS A 117 12.70 10.83 -5.47
CA HIS A 117 13.60 11.72 -6.20
C HIS A 117 14.79 12.07 -5.30
N SER A 118 15.98 11.86 -5.80
CA SER A 118 17.20 12.07 -5.03
C SER A 118 17.87 13.39 -5.41
N GLU A 119 18.74 13.87 -4.53
CA GLU A 119 19.34 15.18 -4.74
C GLU A 119 20.24 15.22 -5.96
N ASP A 120 20.72 14.08 -6.44
CA ASP A 120 21.55 14.03 -7.64
C ASP A 120 20.71 13.99 -8.92
N GLY A 121 19.39 14.09 -8.80
CA GLY A 121 18.49 14.05 -9.95
C GLY A 121 18.00 12.67 -10.34
N SER A 122 18.46 11.62 -9.67
CA SER A 122 18.02 10.27 -10.01
C SER A 122 16.66 9.98 -9.40
N GLU A 123 15.96 9.01 -9.97
CA GLU A 123 14.65 8.57 -9.51
C GLU A 123 14.69 7.08 -9.23
N SER A 124 13.96 6.67 -8.21
CA SER A 124 13.73 5.26 -7.91
C SER A 124 12.24 5.03 -7.89
N ILE A 125 11.77 3.97 -8.56
CA ILE A 125 10.36 3.61 -8.55
C ILE A 125 10.18 2.38 -7.69
N VAL A 126 9.25 2.42 -6.75
CA VAL A 126 9.03 1.34 -5.81
C VAL A 126 7.58 0.87 -5.89
N PRO A 127 7.33 -0.34 -6.34
CA PRO A 127 8.29 -1.31 -6.90
C PRO A 127 8.68 -0.89 -8.32
N ASP A 128 9.70 -1.51 -8.85
CA ASP A 128 10.22 -1.12 -10.16
C ASP A 128 9.33 -1.59 -11.31
N THR A 129 8.36 -2.43 -11.06
CA THR A 129 7.38 -2.83 -12.07
C THR A 129 6.00 -2.86 -11.45
N GLY A 130 5.01 -2.35 -12.16
CA GLY A 130 3.62 -2.40 -11.74
C GLY A 130 3.33 -1.59 -10.51
N PHE A 131 2.20 -1.90 -9.87
CA PHE A 131 1.82 -1.33 -8.59
C PHE A 131 2.10 -2.37 -7.51
N GLY A 132 2.65 -1.93 -6.39
CA GLY A 132 3.05 -2.86 -5.35
C GLY A 132 2.04 -3.05 -4.24
N TRP A 133 1.08 -2.16 -4.15
CA TRP A 133 0.11 -2.16 -3.05
C TRP A 133 -1.30 -2.11 -3.60
N LYS A 134 -2.22 -2.73 -2.87
CA LYS A 134 -3.64 -2.69 -3.20
C LYS A 134 -4.46 -2.78 -1.92
N VAL A 135 -5.43 -1.88 -1.78
CA VAL A 135 -6.36 -1.89 -0.65
C VAL A 135 -7.78 -1.86 -1.22
N TRP A 136 -8.62 -2.73 -0.71
CA TRP A 136 -10.00 -2.90 -1.19
C TRP A 136 -10.96 -2.06 -0.37
N SER A 137 -12.09 -1.74 -0.98
CA SER A 137 -13.17 -1.08 -0.26
C SER A 137 -13.91 -2.09 0.63
N ASP A 138 -14.61 -1.56 1.61
CA ASP A 138 -15.39 -2.41 2.52
C ASP A 138 -16.76 -2.80 1.93
#